data_a0cc16185c4fccb7b5cfcd113d05b0a8
#
_entry.id   a0cc16185c4fccb7b5cfcd113d05b0a8
#
_cell.length_a   1.000
_cell.length_b   1.000
_cell.length_c   1.000
_cell.angle_alpha   90.00
_cell.angle_beta   90.00
_cell.angle_gamma   90.00
#
_symmetry.space_group_name_H-M   'P 1'
#
loop_
_entity.id
_entity.type
_entity.pdbx_description
1 polymer ?
#
loop_
_entity_poly.entity_id
_entity_poly.type
_entity_poly.pdbx_seq_one_letter_code
_entity_poly.pdbx_strand_id
1 'polypeptide(L)'
;MVDILRLVWYHQLEVRAMLINSVVQREAVRNEQMILQYESLIGELPKGSITCRKNGYYYLRYREDGKLYDRYIGKGAEKVDAIREKLALRKHYVEMLSALKREQKTIHRLLEELA
;
A
#
# COMPACT_ATOMS: atom_id res chain seq x y z
N MET A 1 -54.77 -6.17 11.15
CA MET A 1 -53.85 -6.00 12.28
C MET A 1 -52.46 -5.79 11.73
N VAL A 2 -51.80 -4.71 12.12
CA VAL A 2 -50.44 -4.43 11.70
C VAL A 2 -49.52 -5.42 12.43
N ASP A 3 -48.69 -6.08 11.67
CA ASP A 3 -47.71 -6.98 12.22
C ASP A 3 -46.49 -6.20 12.78
N ILE A 4 -46.52 -5.95 14.08
CA ILE A 4 -45.50 -5.18 14.78
C ILE A 4 -44.14 -5.86 14.69
N LEU A 5 -44.09 -7.21 14.72
CA LEU A 5 -42.86 -7.98 14.59
C LEU A 5 -42.21 -7.75 13.23
N ARG A 6 -43.01 -7.64 12.18
CA ARG A 6 -42.53 -7.34 10.84
C ARG A 6 -41.91 -5.94 10.73
N LEU A 7 -42.56 -4.95 11.37
CA LEU A 7 -42.04 -3.56 11.42
C LEU A 7 -40.72 -3.49 12.18
N VAL A 8 -40.61 -4.18 13.31
CA VAL A 8 -39.36 -4.26 14.09
C VAL A 8 -38.26 -4.92 13.27
N TRP A 9 -38.59 -6.00 12.55
CA TRP A 9 -37.65 -6.69 11.67
C TRP A 9 -37.09 -5.75 10.58
N TYR A 10 -37.93 -5.00 9.89
CA TYR A 10 -37.51 -4.03 8.89
C TYR A 10 -36.64 -2.93 9.50
N HIS A 11 -37.00 -2.42 10.65
CA HIS A 11 -36.19 -1.42 11.36
C HIS A 11 -34.79 -1.94 11.69
N GLN A 12 -34.69 -3.17 12.18
CA GLN A 12 -33.38 -3.79 12.47
C GLN A 12 -32.52 -3.96 11.22
N LEU A 13 -33.12 -4.31 10.07
CA LEU A 13 -32.41 -4.40 8.81
C LEU A 13 -31.87 -3.04 8.36
N GLU A 14 -32.65 -1.99 8.50
CA GLU A 14 -32.20 -0.63 8.18
C GLU A 14 -31.04 -0.19 9.07
N VAL A 15 -31.11 -0.44 10.36
CA VAL A 15 -30.02 -0.13 11.31
C VAL A 15 -28.75 -0.89 10.96
N ARG A 16 -28.84 -2.17 10.63
CA ARG A 16 -27.70 -2.99 10.20
C ARG A 16 -27.07 -2.44 8.92
N ALA A 17 -27.89 -2.06 7.94
CA ALA A 17 -27.40 -1.48 6.70
C ALA A 17 -26.66 -0.16 6.95
N MET A 18 -27.18 0.69 7.84
CA MET A 18 -26.52 1.91 8.27
C MET A 18 -25.16 1.64 8.94
N LEU A 19 -25.10 0.65 9.83
CA LEU A 19 -23.87 0.28 10.53
C LEU A 19 -22.81 -0.25 9.58
N ILE A 20 -23.19 -1.13 8.64
CA ILE A 20 -22.29 -1.67 7.63
C ILE A 20 -21.74 -0.55 6.75
N ASN A 21 -22.61 0.36 6.28
CA ASN A 21 -22.22 1.50 5.47
C ASN A 21 -21.22 2.39 6.22
N SER A 22 -21.49 2.67 7.51
CA SER A 22 -20.60 3.45 8.35
C SER A 22 -19.21 2.79 8.52
N VAL A 23 -19.17 1.48 8.70
CA VAL A 23 -17.91 0.71 8.79
C VAL A 23 -17.13 0.78 7.49
N VAL A 24 -17.80 0.57 6.35
CA VAL A 24 -17.15 0.63 5.03
C VAL A 24 -16.62 2.02 4.74
N GLN A 25 -17.36 3.08 5.09
CA GLN A 25 -16.89 4.46 4.93
C GLN A 25 -15.64 4.74 5.76
N ARG A 26 -15.59 4.26 7.00
CA ARG A 26 -14.39 4.40 7.85
C ARG A 26 -13.20 3.64 7.29
N GLU A 27 -13.42 2.44 6.78
CA GLU A 27 -12.36 1.66 6.12
C GLU A 27 -11.88 2.33 4.84
N ALA A 28 -12.76 3.01 4.10
CA ALA A 28 -12.36 3.79 2.92
C ALA A 28 -11.39 4.91 3.30
N VAL A 29 -11.66 5.65 4.35
CA VAL A 29 -10.79 6.72 4.85
C VAL A 29 -9.46 6.14 5.32
N ARG A 30 -9.48 5.08 6.10
CA ARG A 30 -8.28 4.41 6.61
C ARG A 30 -7.41 3.88 5.46
N ASN A 31 -8.02 3.24 4.48
CA ASN A 31 -7.34 2.73 3.29
C ASN A 31 -6.62 3.86 2.54
N GLU A 32 -7.30 4.97 2.29
CA GLU A 32 -6.72 6.14 1.62
C GLU A 32 -5.53 6.71 2.39
N GLN A 33 -5.65 6.83 3.70
CA GLN A 33 -4.57 7.31 4.56
C GLN A 33 -3.36 6.38 4.52
N MET A 34 -3.59 5.07 4.54
CA MET A 34 -2.51 4.07 4.45
C MET A 34 -1.82 4.10 3.08
N ILE A 35 -2.57 4.27 2.00
CA ILE A 35 -2.00 4.42 0.66
C ILE A 35 -1.04 5.61 0.62
N LEU A 36 -1.47 6.77 1.10
CA LEU A 36 -0.63 7.97 1.14
C LEU A 36 0.61 7.76 1.99
N GLN A 37 0.47 7.09 3.13
CA GLN A 37 1.58 6.79 4.02
C GLN A 37 2.62 5.88 3.35
N TYR A 38 2.19 4.81 2.70
CA TYR A 38 3.11 3.91 2.00
C TYR A 38 3.76 4.57 0.78
N GLU A 39 3.04 5.39 0.04
CA GLU A 39 3.62 6.17 -1.06
C GLU A 39 4.75 7.08 -0.56
N SER A 40 4.54 7.74 0.58
CA SER A 40 5.56 8.58 1.20
C SER A 40 6.78 7.77 1.65
N LEU A 41 6.57 6.63 2.31
CA LEU A 41 7.65 5.75 2.76
C LEU A 41 8.47 5.19 1.58
N ILE A 42 7.80 4.80 0.51
CA ILE A 42 8.46 4.31 -0.70
C ILE A 42 9.32 5.41 -1.32
N GLY A 43 8.83 6.64 -1.35
CA GLY A 43 9.55 7.80 -1.89
C GLY A 43 10.84 8.13 -1.14
N GLU A 44 10.95 7.75 0.13
CA GLU A 44 12.15 7.97 0.95
C GLU A 44 13.22 6.89 0.79
N LEU A 45 12.86 5.76 0.19
CA LEU A 45 13.76 4.61 0.07
C LEU A 45 14.45 4.56 -1.31
N PRO A 46 15.70 4.06 -1.36
CA PRO A 46 16.37 3.90 -2.64
C PRO A 46 15.70 2.84 -3.49
N LYS A 47 15.77 3.00 -4.80
CA LYS A 47 15.28 2.05 -5.79
C LYS A 47 16.44 1.53 -6.63
N GLY A 48 16.27 0.36 -7.24
CA GLY A 48 17.23 -0.19 -8.18
C GLY A 48 17.79 -1.53 -7.74
N SER A 49 18.91 -1.89 -8.32
CA SER A 49 19.58 -3.16 -8.07
C SER A 49 21.07 -2.94 -7.77
N ILE A 50 21.63 -3.79 -6.91
CA ILE A 50 23.05 -3.76 -6.58
C ILE A 50 23.80 -4.58 -7.62
N THR A 51 24.85 -3.98 -8.21
CA THR A 51 25.74 -4.64 -9.14
C THR A 51 27.16 -4.61 -8.58
N CYS A 52 27.90 -5.73 -8.77
CA CYS A 52 29.31 -5.82 -8.43
C CYS A 52 30.13 -5.81 -9.71
N ARG A 53 31.06 -4.88 -9.84
CA ARG A 53 31.97 -4.83 -10.98
C ARG A 53 33.20 -5.71 -10.75
N LYS A 54 33.96 -5.98 -11.81
CA LYS A 54 35.13 -6.84 -11.80
C LYS A 54 36.21 -6.38 -10.80
N ASN A 55 36.27 -5.11 -10.46
CA ASN A 55 37.18 -4.54 -9.48
C ASN A 55 36.78 -4.78 -8.02
N GLY A 56 35.62 -5.44 -7.79
CA GLY A 56 35.10 -5.69 -6.45
C GLY A 56 34.31 -4.53 -5.83
N TYR A 57 34.06 -3.47 -6.58
CA TYR A 57 33.29 -2.34 -6.13
C TYR A 57 31.81 -2.53 -6.46
N TYR A 58 30.95 -2.12 -5.54
CA TYR A 58 29.52 -2.23 -5.66
C TYR A 58 28.89 -0.91 -6.08
N TYR A 59 27.89 -1.00 -6.94
CA TYR A 59 27.12 0.14 -7.46
C TYR A 59 25.64 -0.14 -7.35
N LEU A 60 24.86 0.92 -7.07
CA LEU A 60 23.42 0.89 -7.14
C LEU A 60 22.99 1.40 -8.51
N ARG A 61 22.37 0.52 -9.30
CA ARG A 61 21.86 0.85 -10.62
C ARG A 61 20.37 1.13 -10.55
N TYR A 62 19.95 2.30 -11.00
CA TYR A 62 18.55 2.69 -11.02
C TYR A 62 18.23 3.55 -12.24
N ARG A 63 16.93 3.61 -12.57
CA ARG A 63 16.42 4.51 -13.60
C ARG A 63 15.67 5.66 -12.97
N GLU A 64 15.88 6.85 -13.52
CA GLU A 64 15.17 8.04 -13.14
C GLU A 64 14.99 8.92 -14.37
N ASP A 65 13.75 9.33 -14.65
CA ASP A 65 13.39 10.14 -15.82
C ASP A 65 13.87 9.54 -17.15
N GLY A 66 13.80 8.22 -17.28
CA GLY A 66 14.22 7.49 -18.47
C GLY A 66 15.72 7.29 -18.62
N LYS A 67 16.51 7.81 -17.67
CA LYS A 67 17.97 7.67 -17.68
C LYS A 67 18.43 6.61 -16.69
N LEU A 68 19.48 5.88 -17.06
CA LEU A 68 20.12 4.88 -16.22
C LEU A 68 21.28 5.50 -15.46
N TYR A 69 21.26 5.33 -14.13
CA TYR A 69 22.30 5.83 -13.23
C TYR A 69 22.98 4.69 -12.51
N ASP A 70 24.29 4.83 -12.31
CA ASP A 70 25.09 3.96 -11.45
C ASP A 70 25.66 4.80 -10.31
N ARG A 71 25.17 4.57 -9.10
CA ARG A 71 25.65 5.25 -7.92
C ARG A 71 26.66 4.36 -7.20
N TYR A 72 27.87 4.88 -6.96
CA TYR A 72 28.91 4.18 -6.21
C TYR A 72 28.49 3.96 -4.76
N ILE A 73 28.57 2.70 -4.29
CA ILE A 73 28.29 2.33 -2.92
C ILE A 73 29.58 2.19 -2.13
N GLY A 74 30.52 1.42 -2.65
CA GLY A 74 31.77 1.13 -2.01
C GLY A 74 32.16 -0.34 -2.10
N LYS A 75 33.17 -0.71 -1.32
CA LYS A 75 33.72 -2.06 -1.26
C LYS A 75 33.32 -2.78 0.04
N GLY A 76 32.84 -2.06 1.04
CA GLY A 76 32.49 -2.59 2.35
C GLY A 76 31.16 -3.33 2.38
N ALA A 77 31.16 -4.53 2.96
CA ALA A 77 29.94 -5.34 3.10
C ALA A 77 28.84 -4.63 3.90
N GLU A 78 29.19 -3.85 4.92
CA GLU A 78 28.22 -3.14 5.75
C GLU A 78 27.38 -2.14 4.96
N LYS A 79 28.02 -1.36 4.08
CA LYS A 79 27.30 -0.38 3.24
C LYS A 79 26.38 -1.06 2.24
N VAL A 80 26.84 -2.16 1.66
CA VAL A 80 26.07 -2.96 0.70
C VAL A 80 24.86 -3.59 1.39
N ASP A 81 25.07 -4.17 2.57
CA ASP A 81 24.00 -4.80 3.34
C ASP A 81 22.93 -3.79 3.79
N ALA A 82 23.35 -2.59 4.21
CA ALA A 82 22.43 -1.52 4.56
C ALA A 82 21.54 -1.13 3.39
N ILE A 83 22.09 -1.04 2.19
CA ILE A 83 21.31 -0.72 0.98
C ILE A 83 20.42 -1.89 0.60
N ARG A 84 20.87 -3.13 0.70
CA ARG A 84 20.04 -4.31 0.46
C ARG A 84 18.82 -4.36 1.37
N GLU A 85 18.98 -4.04 2.65
CA GLU A 85 17.88 -3.97 3.60
C GLU A 85 16.85 -2.91 3.18
N LYS A 86 17.32 -1.74 2.76
CA LYS A 86 16.43 -0.67 2.27
C LYS A 86 15.70 -1.06 0.99
N LEU A 87 16.37 -1.74 0.07
CA LEU A 87 15.74 -2.22 -1.16
C LEU A 87 14.69 -3.29 -0.87
N ALA A 88 14.98 -4.20 0.06
CA ALA A 88 14.04 -5.22 0.50
C ALA A 88 12.81 -4.60 1.18
N LEU A 89 13.03 -3.60 2.03
CA LEU A 89 11.95 -2.87 2.70
C LEU A 89 11.08 -2.13 1.68
N ARG A 90 11.69 -1.48 0.69
CA ARG A 90 10.96 -0.82 -0.39
C ARG A 90 10.09 -1.80 -1.17
N LYS A 91 10.63 -2.97 -1.49
CA LYS A 91 9.88 -4.02 -2.18
C LYS A 91 8.66 -4.46 -1.37
N HIS A 92 8.83 -4.65 -0.07
CA HIS A 92 7.75 -4.98 0.84
C HIS A 92 6.66 -3.90 0.84
N TYR A 93 7.04 -2.63 0.93
CA TYR A 93 6.09 -1.51 0.91
C TYR A 93 5.35 -1.40 -0.43
N VAL A 94 6.03 -1.65 -1.54
CA VAL A 94 5.38 -1.67 -2.87
C VAL A 94 4.33 -2.78 -2.95
N GLU A 95 4.62 -3.96 -2.40
CA GLU A 95 3.66 -5.06 -2.32
C GLU A 95 2.45 -4.71 -1.46
N MET A 96 2.68 -4.06 -0.30
CA MET A 96 1.62 -3.60 0.58
C MET A 96 0.77 -2.52 -0.09
N LEU A 97 1.39 -1.57 -0.79
CA LEU A 97 0.68 -0.54 -1.53
C LEU A 97 -0.21 -1.15 -2.63
N SER A 98 0.30 -2.14 -3.34
CA SER A 98 -0.48 -2.85 -4.36
C SER A 98 -1.71 -3.54 -3.75
N ALA A 99 -1.54 -4.19 -2.59
CA ALA A 99 -2.65 -4.82 -1.86
C ALA A 99 -3.69 -3.78 -1.41
N LEU A 100 -3.25 -2.64 -0.90
CA LEU A 100 -4.13 -1.54 -0.48
C LEU A 100 -4.91 -0.95 -1.65
N LYS A 101 -4.32 -0.83 -2.81
CA LYS A 101 -5.00 -0.35 -4.01
C LYS A 101 -6.07 -1.34 -4.51
N ARG A 102 -5.81 -2.63 -4.39
CA ARG A 102 -6.82 -3.67 -4.68
C ARG A 102 -7.97 -3.59 -3.69
N GLU A 103 -7.67 -3.43 -2.41
CA GLU A 103 -8.66 -3.24 -1.35
C GLU A 103 -9.50 -1.98 -1.60
N GLN A 104 -8.88 -0.89 -2.03
CA GLN A 104 -9.56 0.36 -2.38
C GLN A 104 -10.64 0.14 -3.45
N LYS A 105 -10.33 -0.63 -4.48
CA LYS A 105 -11.31 -0.96 -5.52
C LYS A 105 -12.50 -1.74 -4.97
N THR A 106 -12.24 -2.69 -4.07
CA THR A 106 -13.29 -3.46 -3.41
C THR A 106 -14.17 -2.58 -2.53
N ILE A 107 -13.56 -1.68 -1.76
CA ILE A 107 -14.26 -0.74 -0.89
C ILE A 107 -15.17 0.18 -1.72
N HIS A 108 -14.66 0.74 -2.82
CA HIS A 108 -15.44 1.61 -3.71
C HIS A 108 -16.63 0.88 -4.31
N ARG A 109 -16.47 -0.38 -4.70
CA ARG A 109 -17.55 -1.22 -5.20
C ARG A 109 -18.62 -1.44 -4.14
N LEU A 110 -18.21 -1.77 -2.91
CA LEU A 110 -19.12 -1.96 -1.79
C LEU A 110 -19.90 -0.67 -1.47
N LEU A 111 -19.25 0.49 -1.49
CA LEU A 111 -19.92 1.76 -1.28
C LEU A 111 -20.96 2.06 -2.36
N GLU A 112 -20.66 1.74 -3.61
CA GLU A 112 -21.62 1.88 -4.71
C GLU A 112 -22.85 0.96 -4.52
N GLU A 113 -22.63 -0.28 -4.08
CA GLU A 113 -23.72 -1.23 -3.82
C GLU A 113 -24.58 -0.82 -2.63
N LEU A 114 -23.99 -0.13 -1.64
CA LEU A 114 -24.69 0.33 -0.44
C LEU A 114 -25.39 1.68 -0.64
N ALA A 115 -25.12 2.36 -1.71
CA ALA A 115 -25.69 3.67 -2.00
C ALA A 115 -27.19 3.59 -2.43
#